data_f152193d8d3ecec7bbb8104e4b0be243
#
_entry.id   f152193d8d3ecec7bbb8104e4b0be243
#
_cell.length_a   1.000
_cell.length_b   1.000
_cell.length_c   1.000
_cell.angle_alpha   90.00
_cell.angle_beta   90.00
_cell.angle_gamma   90.00
#
_symmetry.space_group_name_H-M   'P 1'
#
loop_
_entity.id
_entity.type
_entity.pdbx_description
1 polymer ?
#
loop_
_entity_poly.entity_id
_entity_poly.type
_entity_poly.pdbx_seq_one_letter_code
_entity_poly.pdbx_strand_id
1 'polypeptide(L)'
;MKIRQQRTIEKNICKKMILLSFCMILMVSMAGCGNKRKENLTITNVSYDPTREFYEKYNKDFIKYYKDKYGKKVEVIQSHGGSGSQARSVVEGSNGDVVTLALEHDISLIEQTGLINKGWQKRFSNDSAPYTSMIVFLVRKGNKKSIKDWKDLIKKGVEVITPDPKSSGGACWNFLAAYGYAIDTYHDQKKEEQFLTKLYQNVSVMDSGARGSTTTFVENKKGDVLIAWENEAIQTVKNYPDKYEIITPSISILAQPSVSLVDDNVKVNGTKKIATEYLKYLYSDKAQKLAAEEGYRPSNETILKQYQGKFNLNMKLYKISDFGGWDQAYKKYFEDGALFDKIYTNQ
;
A
#
# COMPACT_ATOMS: atom_id res chain seq x y z
N MET A 1 -60.11 -7.67 -67.82
CA MET A 1 -59.17 -8.56 -67.15
C MET A 1 -57.70 -8.06 -67.16
N LYS A 2 -57.22 -7.38 -68.20
CA LYS A 2 -55.85 -6.93 -68.37
C LYS A 2 -55.40 -5.80 -67.35
N ILE A 3 -56.29 -4.89 -66.99
CA ILE A 3 -55.95 -3.73 -66.13
C ILE A 3 -55.68 -4.13 -64.61
N ARG A 4 -56.31 -5.23 -64.20
CA ARG A 4 -56.13 -5.74 -62.82
C ARG A 4 -54.76 -6.44 -62.61
N GLN A 5 -54.26 -7.09 -63.67
CA GLN A 5 -52.97 -7.78 -63.66
C GLN A 5 -51.78 -6.78 -63.65
N GLN A 6 -51.90 -5.68 -64.39
CA GLN A 6 -50.86 -4.65 -64.44
C GLN A 6 -50.69 -3.96 -63.11
N ARG A 7 -51.73 -3.59 -62.35
CA ARG A 7 -51.67 -3.00 -61.04
C ARG A 7 -51.03 -3.92 -59.95
N THR A 8 -51.19 -5.23 -60.15
CA THR A 8 -50.62 -6.22 -59.22
C THR A 8 -49.11 -6.35 -59.45
N ILE A 9 -48.61 -6.29 -60.68
CA ILE A 9 -47.22 -6.36 -61.07
C ILE A 9 -46.48 -5.08 -60.57
N GLU A 10 -47.05 -3.89 -60.75
CA GLU A 10 -46.47 -2.62 -60.29
C GLU A 10 -46.38 -2.57 -58.80
N LYS A 11 -47.37 -3.04 -58.01
CA LYS A 11 -47.31 -3.13 -56.53
C LYS A 11 -46.27 -4.09 -56.07
N ASN A 12 -46.00 -5.19 -56.76
CA ASN A 12 -44.95 -6.16 -56.37
C ASN A 12 -43.57 -5.67 -56.74
N ILE A 13 -43.40 -4.91 -57.83
CA ILE A 13 -42.12 -4.25 -58.16
C ILE A 13 -41.81 -3.15 -57.17
N CYS A 14 -42.80 -2.33 -56.79
CA CYS A 14 -42.60 -1.26 -55.79
C CYS A 14 -42.23 -1.82 -54.38
N LYS A 15 -42.88 -2.92 -53.94
CA LYS A 15 -42.52 -3.62 -52.70
C LYS A 15 -41.10 -4.22 -52.72
N LYS A 16 -40.67 -4.80 -53.86
CA LYS A 16 -39.31 -5.34 -54.01
C LYS A 16 -38.26 -4.22 -54.02
N MET A 17 -38.54 -3.06 -54.65
CA MET A 17 -37.64 -1.92 -54.64
C MET A 17 -37.52 -1.29 -53.24
N ILE A 18 -38.63 -1.20 -52.49
CA ILE A 18 -38.61 -0.70 -51.08
C ILE A 18 -37.83 -1.68 -50.20
N LEU A 19 -37.97 -2.99 -50.37
CA LEU A 19 -37.23 -3.99 -49.61
C LEU A 19 -35.72 -3.97 -49.92
N LEU A 20 -35.33 -3.79 -51.20
CA LEU A 20 -33.92 -3.63 -51.59
C LEU A 20 -33.31 -2.34 -51.05
N SER A 21 -34.07 -1.23 -51.06
CA SER A 21 -33.63 0.04 -50.49
C SER A 21 -33.45 -0.05 -48.98
N PHE A 22 -34.31 -0.78 -48.27
CA PHE A 22 -34.20 -0.99 -46.83
C PHE A 22 -33.00 -1.89 -46.46
N CYS A 23 -32.71 -2.93 -47.28
CA CYS A 23 -31.52 -3.76 -47.11
C CYS A 23 -30.19 -2.99 -47.41
N MET A 24 -30.20 -2.06 -48.38
CA MET A 24 -29.04 -1.25 -48.69
C MET A 24 -28.74 -0.21 -47.59
N ILE A 25 -29.77 0.36 -46.95
CA ILE A 25 -29.62 1.27 -45.81
C ILE A 25 -29.09 0.53 -44.57
N LEU A 26 -29.50 -0.73 -44.34
CA LEU A 26 -28.98 -1.58 -43.27
C LEU A 26 -27.51 -1.98 -43.47
N MET A 27 -27.03 -2.14 -44.69
CA MET A 27 -25.62 -2.47 -44.96
C MET A 27 -24.69 -1.26 -44.82
N VAL A 28 -25.17 -0.04 -45.08
CA VAL A 28 -24.38 1.20 -44.90
C VAL A 28 -24.23 1.54 -43.40
N SER A 29 -25.18 1.14 -42.56
CA SER A 29 -25.08 1.36 -41.10
C SER A 29 -24.09 0.42 -40.38
N MET A 30 -23.64 -0.67 -41.02
CA MET A 30 -22.60 -1.56 -40.46
C MET A 30 -21.17 -1.16 -40.86
N ALA A 31 -20.98 -0.25 -41.81
CA ALA A 31 -19.66 0.22 -42.24
C ALA A 31 -19.16 1.49 -41.50
N GLY A 32 -19.97 2.05 -40.62
CA GLY A 32 -19.63 3.26 -39.86
C GLY A 32 -19.46 2.98 -38.40
N CYS A 33 -18.25 2.90 -37.98
CA CYS A 33 -17.62 3.16 -36.68
C CYS A 33 -16.62 2.10 -36.26
N GLY A 34 -15.65 1.88 -37.10
CA GLY A 34 -14.35 1.41 -36.65
C GLY A 34 -13.57 2.56 -35.96
N ASN A 35 -14.23 3.34 -35.12
CA ASN A 35 -13.54 4.19 -34.16
C ASN A 35 -12.91 3.21 -33.16
N LYS A 36 -11.67 2.76 -33.42
CA LYS A 36 -10.81 2.20 -32.36
C LYS A 36 -10.78 3.26 -31.27
N ARG A 37 -11.70 3.19 -30.31
CA ARG A 37 -11.47 3.79 -28.99
C ARG A 37 -10.06 3.35 -28.67
N LYS A 38 -9.13 4.29 -28.59
CA LYS A 38 -7.85 4.05 -27.94
C LYS A 38 -8.24 3.67 -26.53
N GLU A 39 -8.36 2.38 -26.27
CA GLU A 39 -8.59 1.90 -24.91
C GLU A 39 -7.42 2.45 -24.09
N ASN A 40 -7.74 3.38 -23.20
CA ASN A 40 -6.77 3.79 -22.21
C ASN A 40 -6.45 2.53 -21.42
N LEU A 41 -5.17 2.19 -21.35
CA LEU A 41 -4.72 1.08 -20.51
C LEU A 41 -4.93 1.50 -19.07
N THR A 42 -5.76 0.80 -18.34
CA THR A 42 -6.02 1.06 -16.93
C THR A 42 -5.40 -0.06 -16.10
N ILE A 43 -4.71 0.31 -15.03
CA ILE A 43 -4.25 -0.63 -13.99
C ILE A 43 -4.73 -0.16 -12.62
N THR A 44 -4.97 -1.12 -11.73
CA THR A 44 -5.35 -0.85 -10.35
C THR A 44 -4.21 -1.26 -9.41
N ASN A 45 -3.72 -0.30 -8.60
CA ASN A 45 -2.78 -0.55 -7.51
C ASN A 45 -3.53 -0.62 -6.17
N VAL A 46 -3.46 -1.77 -5.52
CA VAL A 46 -3.99 -1.99 -4.17
C VAL A 46 -2.86 -1.80 -3.17
N SER A 47 -2.93 -0.73 -2.36
CA SER A 47 -1.83 -0.25 -1.56
C SER A 47 -2.20 -0.04 -0.09
N TYR A 48 -1.19 0.00 0.78
CA TYR A 48 -1.40 0.35 2.18
C TYR A 48 -1.39 1.89 2.39
N ASP A 49 -2.07 2.34 3.46
CA ASP A 49 -2.41 3.76 3.67
C ASP A 49 -1.25 4.77 3.61
N PRO A 50 -0.08 4.55 4.24
CA PRO A 50 1.01 5.52 4.28
C PRO A 50 1.58 5.94 2.92
N THR A 51 1.27 5.20 1.86
CA THR A 51 1.80 5.44 0.50
C THR A 51 0.97 6.39 -0.34
N ARG A 52 -0.15 6.91 0.14
CA ARG A 52 -1.12 7.69 -0.63
C ARG A 52 -0.46 8.85 -1.38
N GLU A 53 0.23 9.73 -0.67
CA GLU A 53 0.88 10.92 -1.23
C GLU A 53 2.04 10.55 -2.18
N PHE A 54 2.78 9.49 -1.84
CA PHE A 54 3.84 8.96 -2.70
C PHE A 54 3.26 8.49 -4.05
N TYR A 55 2.24 7.62 -4.05
CA TYR A 55 1.67 7.09 -5.28
C TYR A 55 0.89 8.15 -6.07
N GLU A 56 0.33 9.17 -5.44
CA GLU A 56 -0.27 10.30 -6.18
C GLU A 56 0.75 10.98 -7.10
N LYS A 57 1.97 11.22 -6.62
CA LYS A 57 3.06 11.83 -7.40
C LYS A 57 3.70 10.81 -8.35
N TYR A 58 3.97 9.61 -7.86
CA TYR A 58 4.53 8.51 -8.62
C TYR A 58 3.71 8.19 -9.87
N ASN A 59 2.39 8.14 -9.75
CA ASN A 59 1.51 7.84 -10.87
C ASN A 59 1.58 8.91 -11.96
N LYS A 60 1.66 10.19 -11.59
CA LYS A 60 1.85 11.29 -12.56
C LYS A 60 3.14 11.10 -13.36
N ASP A 61 4.22 10.75 -12.67
CA ASP A 61 5.51 10.48 -13.29
C ASP A 61 5.51 9.22 -14.15
N PHE A 62 4.92 8.13 -13.67
CA PHE A 62 4.81 6.88 -14.41
C PHE A 62 3.95 7.04 -15.67
N ILE A 63 2.81 7.71 -15.60
CA ILE A 63 1.93 7.97 -16.75
C ILE A 63 2.68 8.73 -17.84
N LYS A 64 3.45 9.76 -17.44
CA LYS A 64 4.31 10.50 -18.38
C LYS A 64 5.39 9.60 -18.98
N TYR A 65 6.14 8.86 -18.16
CA TYR A 65 7.18 7.92 -18.59
C TYR A 65 6.63 6.89 -19.59
N TYR A 66 5.49 6.28 -19.27
CA TYR A 66 4.91 5.23 -20.11
C TYR A 66 4.42 5.79 -21.47
N LYS A 67 3.83 6.99 -21.44
CA LYS A 67 3.44 7.71 -22.66
C LYS A 67 4.65 8.04 -23.54
N ASP A 68 5.73 8.59 -22.94
CA ASP A 68 6.93 8.98 -23.66
C ASP A 68 7.65 7.75 -24.26
N LYS A 69 7.69 6.64 -23.53
CA LYS A 69 8.37 5.39 -23.95
C LYS A 69 7.58 4.54 -24.95
N TYR A 70 6.25 4.49 -24.79
CA TYR A 70 5.41 3.54 -25.53
C TYR A 70 4.32 4.22 -26.39
N GLY A 71 4.19 5.53 -26.36
CA GLY A 71 3.16 6.28 -27.09
C GLY A 71 1.72 6.01 -26.64
N LYS A 72 1.53 5.36 -25.48
CA LYS A 72 0.21 4.94 -24.98
C LYS A 72 -0.20 5.74 -23.75
N LYS A 73 -1.48 6.11 -23.69
CA LYS A 73 -2.07 6.69 -22.48
C LYS A 73 -2.40 5.61 -21.48
N VAL A 74 -2.17 5.89 -20.21
CA VAL A 74 -2.41 4.99 -19.09
C VAL A 74 -3.21 5.73 -18.03
N GLU A 75 -4.09 5.01 -17.37
CA GLU A 75 -4.76 5.42 -16.14
C GLU A 75 -4.34 4.47 -15.01
N VAL A 76 -4.08 5.02 -13.83
CA VAL A 76 -3.75 4.25 -12.64
C VAL A 76 -4.79 4.54 -11.57
N ILE A 77 -5.58 3.52 -11.24
CA ILE A 77 -6.54 3.56 -10.13
C ILE A 77 -5.81 3.15 -8.85
N GLN A 78 -6.10 3.86 -7.76
CA GLN A 78 -5.51 3.59 -6.44
C GLN A 78 -6.58 3.16 -5.45
N SER A 79 -6.29 2.08 -4.71
CA SER A 79 -7.00 1.70 -3.51
C SER A 79 -6.04 1.78 -2.33
N HIS A 80 -6.44 2.43 -1.23
CA HIS A 80 -5.63 2.57 -0.03
C HIS A 80 -6.41 2.16 1.22
N GLY A 81 -5.77 1.43 2.12
CA GLY A 81 -6.36 0.97 3.37
C GLY A 81 -5.32 0.26 4.25
N GLY A 82 -5.74 -0.35 5.35
CA GLY A 82 -4.88 -1.22 6.13
C GLY A 82 -4.34 -2.37 5.29
N SER A 83 -3.05 -2.69 5.38
CA SER A 83 -2.38 -3.65 4.50
C SER A 83 -3.06 -5.03 4.50
N GLY A 84 -3.34 -5.59 5.68
CA GLY A 84 -4.06 -6.86 5.79
C GLY A 84 -5.49 -6.80 5.25
N SER A 85 -6.19 -5.64 5.40
CA SER A 85 -7.53 -5.44 4.81
C SER A 85 -7.47 -5.39 3.29
N GLN A 86 -6.44 -4.75 2.72
CA GLN A 86 -6.22 -4.71 1.27
C GLN A 86 -5.88 -6.09 0.71
N ALA A 87 -5.04 -6.88 1.40
CA ALA A 87 -4.77 -8.26 1.00
C ALA A 87 -6.04 -9.11 0.97
N ARG A 88 -6.86 -9.04 2.02
CA ARG A 88 -8.15 -9.74 2.06
C ARG A 88 -9.08 -9.32 0.94
N SER A 89 -9.17 -8.02 0.63
CA SER A 89 -10.01 -7.55 -0.48
C SER A 89 -9.60 -8.16 -1.83
N VAL A 90 -8.29 -8.37 -2.07
CA VAL A 90 -7.79 -9.03 -3.28
C VAL A 90 -8.18 -10.51 -3.28
N VAL A 91 -8.02 -11.21 -2.15
CA VAL A 91 -8.44 -12.61 -1.98
C VAL A 91 -9.94 -12.78 -2.21
N GLU A 92 -10.75 -11.80 -1.80
CA GLU A 92 -12.21 -11.77 -1.94
C GLU A 92 -12.67 -11.31 -3.34
N GLY A 93 -11.75 -11.07 -4.27
CA GLY A 93 -12.07 -10.81 -5.68
C GLY A 93 -11.96 -9.35 -6.13
N SER A 94 -11.32 -8.47 -5.36
CA SER A 94 -10.97 -7.14 -5.84
C SER A 94 -10.04 -7.24 -7.06
N ASN A 95 -10.34 -6.46 -8.10
CA ASN A 95 -9.65 -6.52 -9.39
C ASN A 95 -8.35 -5.67 -9.40
N GLY A 96 -7.47 -5.89 -8.42
CA GLY A 96 -6.16 -5.25 -8.37
C GLY A 96 -5.18 -5.90 -9.36
N ASP A 97 -4.47 -5.12 -10.15
CA ASP A 97 -3.41 -5.60 -11.05
C ASP A 97 -2.07 -5.76 -10.32
N VAL A 98 -1.81 -4.87 -9.39
CA VAL A 98 -0.62 -4.88 -8.54
C VAL A 98 -1.01 -4.65 -7.09
N VAL A 99 -0.23 -5.24 -6.20
CA VAL A 99 -0.28 -4.99 -4.76
C VAL A 99 1.01 -4.34 -4.30
N THR A 100 0.90 -3.35 -3.42
CA THR A 100 2.01 -2.65 -2.79
C THR A 100 1.69 -2.54 -1.31
N LEU A 101 2.09 -3.56 -0.53
CA LEU A 101 1.61 -3.80 0.82
C LEU A 101 2.72 -3.62 1.86
N ALA A 102 2.33 -3.40 3.11
CA ALA A 102 3.27 -3.16 4.20
C ALA A 102 4.04 -4.41 4.60
N LEU A 103 3.47 -5.60 4.41
CA LEU A 103 4.04 -6.87 4.82
C LEU A 103 4.21 -7.82 3.64
N GLU A 104 5.33 -8.51 3.59
CA GLU A 104 5.51 -9.69 2.74
C GLU A 104 4.44 -10.75 3.02
N HIS A 105 4.09 -10.95 4.30
CA HIS A 105 3.05 -11.87 4.74
C HIS A 105 1.71 -11.60 4.05
N ASP A 106 1.29 -10.34 3.94
CA ASP A 106 0.02 -9.97 3.30
C ASP A 106 0.00 -10.36 1.82
N ILE A 107 1.14 -10.26 1.11
CA ILE A 107 1.26 -10.73 -0.27
C ILE A 107 1.29 -12.26 -0.33
N SER A 108 1.94 -12.92 0.64
CA SER A 108 1.97 -14.38 0.74
C SER A 108 0.59 -14.98 0.99
N LEU A 109 -0.31 -14.29 1.70
CA LEU A 109 -1.71 -14.71 1.80
C LEU A 109 -2.41 -14.74 0.44
N ILE A 110 -2.15 -13.76 -0.42
CA ILE A 110 -2.69 -13.74 -1.78
C ILE A 110 -2.04 -14.84 -2.64
N GLU A 111 -0.72 -15.10 -2.48
CA GLU A 111 -0.03 -16.20 -3.15
C GLU A 111 -0.64 -17.57 -2.81
N GLN A 112 -1.01 -17.79 -1.55
CA GLN A 112 -1.64 -19.04 -1.09
C GLN A 112 -2.97 -19.35 -1.79
N THR A 113 -3.69 -18.34 -2.28
CA THR A 113 -4.91 -18.53 -3.09
C THR A 113 -4.63 -18.84 -4.56
N GLY A 114 -3.37 -18.74 -5.01
CA GLY A 114 -2.98 -18.95 -6.40
C GLY A 114 -3.09 -17.70 -7.28
N LEU A 115 -3.60 -16.57 -6.79
CA LEU A 115 -3.71 -15.32 -7.54
C LEU A 115 -2.35 -14.69 -7.86
N ILE A 116 -1.34 -14.96 -7.02
CA ILE A 116 0.06 -14.55 -7.22
C ILE A 116 0.90 -15.82 -7.36
N ASN A 117 1.77 -15.87 -8.36
CA ASN A 117 2.64 -17.02 -8.58
C ASN A 117 3.77 -17.08 -7.55
N LYS A 118 4.17 -18.30 -7.17
CA LYS A 118 5.30 -18.56 -6.27
C LYS A 118 6.59 -17.85 -6.73
N GLY A 119 7.41 -17.46 -5.76
CA GLY A 119 8.68 -16.81 -6.01
C GLY A 119 8.56 -15.33 -6.42
N TRP A 120 7.43 -14.70 -6.14
CA TRP A 120 7.20 -13.29 -6.42
C TRP A 120 8.22 -12.36 -5.75
N GLN A 121 8.77 -12.75 -4.58
CA GLN A 121 9.79 -11.98 -3.85
C GLN A 121 11.02 -11.72 -4.72
N LYS A 122 11.40 -12.66 -5.59
CA LYS A 122 12.59 -12.57 -6.45
C LYS A 122 12.35 -11.89 -7.79
N ARG A 123 11.15 -11.37 -8.05
CA ARG A 123 10.82 -10.71 -9.34
C ARG A 123 11.46 -9.36 -9.50
N PHE A 124 11.66 -8.65 -8.41
CA PHE A 124 12.30 -7.35 -8.39
C PHE A 124 13.44 -7.32 -7.36
N SER A 125 14.31 -6.34 -7.45
CA SER A 125 15.44 -6.18 -6.54
C SER A 125 15.00 -6.05 -5.08
N ASN A 126 15.88 -6.39 -4.14
CA ASN A 126 15.67 -6.30 -2.69
C ASN A 126 14.40 -7.05 -2.22
N ASP A 127 14.24 -8.28 -2.69
CA ASP A 127 13.08 -9.13 -2.38
C ASP A 127 11.75 -8.42 -2.64
N SER A 128 11.70 -7.74 -3.80
CA SER A 128 10.54 -6.94 -4.25
C SER A 128 10.16 -5.80 -3.28
N ALA A 129 11.13 -5.25 -2.53
CA ALA A 129 10.97 -4.09 -1.66
C ALA A 129 11.67 -2.86 -2.27
N PRO A 130 10.94 -1.96 -2.96
CA PRO A 130 11.54 -0.82 -3.66
C PRO A 130 12.02 0.30 -2.74
N TYR A 131 11.54 0.36 -1.53
CA TYR A 131 11.91 1.30 -0.49
C TYR A 131 11.67 0.69 0.90
N THR A 132 12.20 1.34 1.92
CA THR A 132 12.03 0.93 3.31
C THR A 132 11.59 2.11 4.16
N SER A 133 11.24 1.85 5.41
CA SER A 133 10.98 2.84 6.44
C SER A 133 11.45 2.31 7.79
N MET A 134 11.25 3.06 8.84
CA MET A 134 11.42 2.61 10.22
C MET A 134 10.31 3.17 11.10
N ILE A 135 10.26 2.74 12.35
CA ILE A 135 9.30 3.21 13.33
C ILE A 135 9.94 4.32 14.17
N VAL A 136 9.21 5.42 14.33
CA VAL A 136 9.56 6.58 15.12
C VAL A 136 8.38 6.98 15.99
N PHE A 137 8.57 7.97 16.87
CA PHE A 137 7.48 8.58 17.63
C PHE A 137 7.22 9.98 17.10
N LEU A 138 5.95 10.32 16.97
CA LEU A 138 5.49 11.68 16.73
C LEU A 138 4.89 12.23 18.02
N VAL A 139 5.39 13.37 18.48
CA VAL A 139 4.89 14.08 19.66
C VAL A 139 4.51 15.52 19.29
N ARG A 140 3.68 16.16 20.12
CA ARG A 140 3.40 17.58 19.96
C ARG A 140 4.60 18.42 20.36
N LYS A 141 4.75 19.59 19.71
CA LYS A 141 5.82 20.55 19.99
C LYS A 141 5.95 20.82 21.49
N GLY A 142 7.18 20.78 21.96
CA GLY A 142 7.51 20.93 23.38
C GLY A 142 7.41 19.65 24.20
N ASN A 143 7.00 18.53 23.59
CA ASN A 143 7.07 17.17 24.17
C ASN A 143 6.79 17.13 25.69
N LYS A 144 5.59 17.54 26.10
CA LYS A 144 5.21 17.74 27.50
C LYS A 144 5.41 16.52 28.40
N LYS A 145 5.38 15.31 27.82
CA LYS A 145 5.60 14.04 28.55
C LYS A 145 7.07 13.62 28.56
N SER A 146 7.96 14.42 27.96
CA SER A 146 9.40 14.14 27.85
C SER A 146 9.69 12.74 27.29
N ILE A 147 8.97 12.38 26.23
CA ILE A 147 9.14 11.13 25.50
C ILE A 147 10.47 11.18 24.75
N LYS A 148 11.37 10.23 25.03
CA LYS A 148 12.69 10.14 24.38
C LYS A 148 12.94 8.75 23.79
N ASP A 149 12.34 7.72 24.40
CA ASP A 149 12.56 6.34 24.02
C ASP A 149 11.37 5.45 24.42
N TRP A 150 11.36 4.19 23.98
CA TRP A 150 10.34 3.18 24.25
C TRP A 150 9.94 3.07 25.73
N LYS A 151 10.92 3.14 26.67
CA LYS A 151 10.64 3.11 28.12
C LYS A 151 9.75 4.23 28.60
N ASP A 152 9.68 5.33 27.87
CA ASP A 152 8.85 6.46 28.26
C ASP A 152 7.38 6.22 27.93
N LEU A 153 7.11 5.34 26.97
CA LEU A 153 5.76 4.99 26.57
C LEU A 153 5.00 4.15 27.59
N ILE A 154 5.72 3.50 28.51
CA ILE A 154 5.13 2.70 29.62
C ILE A 154 4.97 3.48 30.93
N LYS A 155 5.25 4.78 30.93
CA LYS A 155 5.06 5.63 32.12
C LYS A 155 3.56 5.84 32.37
N LYS A 156 3.19 5.86 33.65
CA LYS A 156 1.81 6.16 34.06
C LYS A 156 1.35 7.52 33.52
N GLY A 157 0.17 7.55 32.91
CA GLY A 157 -0.44 8.76 32.37
C GLY A 157 0.14 9.24 31.04
N VAL A 158 0.90 8.39 30.33
CA VAL A 158 1.21 8.57 28.92
C VAL A 158 0.14 7.87 28.10
N GLU A 159 -0.46 8.59 27.15
CA GLU A 159 -1.45 8.04 26.20
C GLU A 159 -0.79 7.80 24.85
N VAL A 160 -0.78 6.54 24.44
CA VAL A 160 -0.18 6.10 23.18
C VAL A 160 -1.27 5.91 22.12
N ILE A 161 -1.00 6.34 20.90
CA ILE A 161 -1.82 6.03 19.71
C ILE A 161 -1.00 5.11 18.80
N THR A 162 -1.61 4.03 18.34
CA THR A 162 -1.05 3.11 17.36
C THR A 162 -2.17 2.39 16.62
N PRO A 163 -2.01 1.96 15.36
CA PRO A 163 -3.02 1.15 14.71
C PRO A 163 -3.07 -0.29 15.25
N ASP A 164 -4.11 -1.01 14.86
CA ASP A 164 -4.38 -2.40 15.27
C ASP A 164 -3.59 -3.39 14.39
N PRO A 165 -2.73 -4.25 14.96
CA PRO A 165 -2.01 -5.29 14.22
C PRO A 165 -2.90 -6.30 13.49
N LYS A 166 -4.15 -6.48 13.89
CA LYS A 166 -5.08 -7.41 13.22
C LYS A 166 -5.57 -6.88 11.85
N SER A 167 -5.45 -5.59 11.59
CA SER A 167 -5.92 -4.96 10.34
C SER A 167 -4.83 -4.17 9.61
N SER A 168 -3.83 -3.70 10.34
CA SER A 168 -2.77 -2.83 9.84
C SER A 168 -1.41 -3.50 9.88
N GLY A 169 -0.83 -3.78 8.73
CA GLY A 169 0.57 -4.22 8.65
C GLY A 169 1.55 -3.21 9.23
N GLY A 170 1.20 -1.91 9.19
CA GLY A 170 1.98 -0.87 9.87
C GLY A 170 2.09 -1.09 11.37
N ALA A 171 1.00 -1.56 11.99
CA ALA A 171 0.98 -1.87 13.41
C ALA A 171 1.81 -3.11 13.77
N CYS A 172 1.88 -4.10 12.89
CA CYS A 172 2.79 -5.24 13.08
C CYS A 172 4.24 -4.78 13.19
N TRP A 173 4.67 -3.85 12.34
CA TRP A 173 6.00 -3.24 12.44
C TRP A 173 6.19 -2.44 13.73
N ASN A 174 5.16 -1.69 14.19
CA ASN A 174 5.20 -0.96 15.46
C ASN A 174 5.41 -1.92 16.64
N PHE A 175 4.66 -3.03 16.67
CA PHE A 175 4.79 -4.07 17.67
C PHE A 175 6.17 -4.69 17.68
N LEU A 176 6.68 -5.10 16.51
CA LEU A 176 8.00 -5.73 16.39
C LEU A 176 9.14 -4.77 16.75
N ALA A 177 9.01 -3.46 16.45
CA ALA A 177 9.97 -2.46 16.88
C ALA A 177 10.03 -2.34 18.41
N ALA A 178 8.86 -2.29 19.07
CA ALA A 178 8.76 -2.28 20.54
C ALA A 178 9.32 -3.57 21.16
N TYR A 179 9.02 -4.71 20.52
CA TYR A 179 9.54 -5.99 21.00
C TYR A 179 11.05 -6.12 20.81
N GLY A 180 11.61 -5.64 19.68
CA GLY A 180 13.05 -5.56 19.46
C GLY A 180 13.76 -4.74 20.54
N TYR A 181 13.18 -3.61 20.93
CA TYR A 181 13.68 -2.84 22.07
C TYR A 181 13.62 -3.64 23.38
N ALA A 182 12.52 -4.35 23.64
CA ALA A 182 12.38 -5.16 24.85
C ALA A 182 13.40 -6.30 24.91
N ILE A 183 13.62 -7.03 23.81
CA ILE A 183 14.65 -8.06 23.68
C ILE A 183 16.02 -7.50 24.03
N ASP A 184 16.38 -6.37 23.43
CA ASP A 184 17.68 -5.72 23.64
C ASP A 184 17.90 -5.19 25.06
N THR A 185 16.81 -4.84 25.74
CA THR A 185 16.88 -4.22 27.07
C THR A 185 16.82 -5.26 28.20
N TYR A 186 15.97 -6.26 28.06
CA TYR A 186 15.64 -7.13 29.19
C TYR A 186 16.30 -8.50 29.13
N HIS A 187 16.56 -9.05 27.97
CA HIS A 187 17.13 -10.40 27.77
C HIS A 187 16.41 -11.49 28.57
N ASP A 188 15.09 -11.32 28.76
CA ASP A 188 14.22 -12.18 29.57
C ASP A 188 12.79 -12.10 29.01
N GLN A 189 12.32 -13.20 28.44
CA GLN A 189 11.04 -13.24 27.73
C GLN A 189 9.87 -12.73 28.59
N LYS A 190 9.84 -13.07 29.88
CA LYS A 190 8.75 -12.61 30.77
C LYS A 190 8.77 -11.10 30.95
N LYS A 191 9.95 -10.48 31.08
CA LYS A 191 10.09 -9.02 31.19
C LYS A 191 9.80 -8.34 29.87
N GLU A 192 10.16 -8.94 28.75
CA GLU A 192 9.84 -8.44 27.40
C GLU A 192 8.33 -8.38 27.20
N GLU A 193 7.62 -9.47 27.52
CA GLU A 193 6.15 -9.53 27.43
C GLU A 193 5.48 -8.58 28.43
N GLN A 194 6.02 -8.41 29.63
CA GLN A 194 5.53 -7.42 30.60
C GLN A 194 5.72 -5.98 30.11
N PHE A 195 6.80 -5.69 29.42
CA PHE A 195 7.01 -4.38 28.79
C PHE A 195 5.95 -4.11 27.74
N LEU A 196 5.70 -5.07 26.83
CA LEU A 196 4.66 -4.92 25.81
C LEU A 196 3.28 -4.78 26.44
N THR A 197 2.96 -5.57 27.46
CA THR A 197 1.69 -5.45 28.18
C THR A 197 1.50 -4.03 28.71
N LYS A 198 2.52 -3.45 29.39
CA LYS A 198 2.46 -2.07 29.90
C LYS A 198 2.34 -1.04 28.77
N LEU A 199 3.02 -1.27 27.64
CA LEU A 199 2.91 -0.38 26.48
C LEU A 199 1.46 -0.36 25.95
N TYR A 200 0.88 -1.55 25.74
CA TYR A 200 -0.49 -1.65 25.20
C TYR A 200 -1.55 -1.22 26.22
N GLN A 201 -1.31 -1.32 27.52
CA GLN A 201 -2.17 -0.71 28.56
C GLN A 201 -2.23 0.83 28.47
N ASN A 202 -1.19 1.46 27.93
CA ASN A 202 -1.17 2.90 27.68
C ASN A 202 -1.73 3.29 26.31
N VAL A 203 -2.10 2.31 25.44
CA VAL A 203 -2.74 2.58 24.15
C VAL A 203 -4.18 2.98 24.38
N SER A 204 -4.47 4.26 24.15
CA SER A 204 -5.81 4.83 24.35
C SER A 204 -6.73 4.67 23.13
N VAL A 205 -6.13 4.57 21.91
CA VAL A 205 -6.86 4.35 20.66
C VAL A 205 -6.03 3.44 19.74
N MET A 206 -6.67 2.42 19.20
CA MET A 206 -6.17 1.59 18.10
C MET A 206 -7.07 1.74 16.88
N ASP A 207 -6.57 2.45 15.87
CA ASP A 207 -7.29 2.62 14.61
C ASP A 207 -7.04 1.43 13.67
N SER A 208 -7.92 1.23 12.69
CA SER A 208 -7.80 0.13 11.72
C SER A 208 -6.61 0.25 10.75
N GLY A 209 -5.94 1.39 10.69
CA GLY A 209 -4.80 1.65 9.82
C GLY A 209 -3.95 2.83 10.28
N ALA A 210 -2.72 2.91 9.76
CA ALA A 210 -1.75 3.94 10.16
C ALA A 210 -2.27 5.37 9.91
N ARG A 211 -2.97 5.60 8.79
CA ARG A 211 -3.57 6.91 8.49
C ARG A 211 -4.66 7.29 9.50
N GLY A 212 -5.47 6.33 9.93
CA GLY A 212 -6.45 6.53 10.99
C GLY A 212 -5.79 7.03 12.27
N SER A 213 -4.71 6.37 12.71
CA SER A 213 -3.95 6.76 13.89
C SER A 213 -3.30 8.15 13.75
N THR A 214 -2.79 8.48 12.56
CA THR A 214 -2.31 9.84 12.28
C THR A 214 -3.43 10.88 12.41
N THR A 215 -4.61 10.62 11.84
CA THR A 215 -5.78 11.50 11.97
C THR A 215 -6.22 11.64 13.44
N THR A 216 -6.30 10.54 14.17
CA THR A 216 -6.64 10.53 15.60
C THR A 216 -5.67 11.39 16.41
N PHE A 217 -4.36 11.27 16.14
CA PHE A 217 -3.35 12.05 16.86
C PHE A 217 -3.28 13.52 16.42
N VAL A 218 -3.30 13.77 15.09
CA VAL A 218 -3.04 15.10 14.52
C VAL A 218 -4.29 15.97 14.52
N GLU A 219 -5.40 15.46 13.99
CA GLU A 219 -6.62 16.22 13.77
C GLU A 219 -7.53 16.17 15.01
N ASN A 220 -7.75 14.98 15.57
CA ASN A 220 -8.60 14.79 16.75
C ASN A 220 -7.86 15.12 18.06
N LYS A 221 -6.54 15.37 18.02
CA LYS A 221 -5.69 15.77 19.15
C LYS A 221 -5.71 14.78 20.33
N LYS A 222 -5.92 13.49 20.07
CA LYS A 222 -5.88 12.42 21.06
C LYS A 222 -4.46 11.95 21.33
N GLY A 223 -4.25 11.35 22.50
CA GLY A 223 -2.98 10.78 22.94
C GLY A 223 -1.86 11.79 23.16
N ASP A 224 -0.76 11.36 23.72
CA ASP A 224 0.47 12.15 23.96
C ASP A 224 1.52 11.85 22.90
N VAL A 225 1.55 10.63 22.39
CA VAL A 225 2.54 10.11 21.43
C VAL A 225 1.86 9.18 20.44
N LEU A 226 2.25 9.31 19.15
CA LEU A 226 1.88 8.38 18.09
C LEU A 226 3.12 7.52 17.75
N ILE A 227 2.99 6.21 17.81
CA ILE A 227 3.97 5.29 17.21
C ILE A 227 3.69 5.27 15.71
N ALA A 228 4.60 5.84 14.93
CA ALA A 228 4.40 6.14 13.52
C ALA A 228 5.51 5.57 12.63
N TRP A 229 5.19 5.37 11.37
CA TRP A 229 6.20 5.20 10.33
C TRP A 229 6.94 6.52 10.10
N GLU A 230 8.25 6.43 9.81
CA GLU A 230 9.12 7.60 9.62
C GLU A 230 8.59 8.53 8.51
N ASN A 231 8.10 7.97 7.38
CA ASN A 231 7.52 8.77 6.30
C ASN A 231 6.25 9.52 6.73
N GLU A 232 5.36 8.89 7.51
CA GLU A 232 4.15 9.54 8.05
C GLU A 232 4.51 10.69 9.00
N ALA A 233 5.49 10.48 9.88
CA ALA A 233 5.97 11.49 10.80
C ALA A 233 6.63 12.67 10.04
N ILE A 234 7.46 12.40 9.04
CA ILE A 234 8.09 13.42 8.18
C ILE A 234 7.02 14.24 7.45
N GLN A 235 6.02 13.58 6.86
CA GLN A 235 4.92 14.29 6.17
C GLN A 235 4.10 15.13 7.15
N THR A 236 3.85 14.62 8.36
CA THR A 236 3.11 15.38 9.37
C THR A 236 3.86 16.64 9.77
N VAL A 237 5.16 16.55 10.07
CA VAL A 237 5.97 17.73 10.43
C VAL A 237 6.06 18.73 9.27
N LYS A 238 6.14 18.24 8.03
CA LYS A 238 6.14 19.08 6.82
C LYS A 238 4.81 19.83 6.64
N ASN A 239 3.68 19.14 6.88
CA ASN A 239 2.34 19.71 6.68
C ASN A 239 1.89 20.62 7.84
N TYR A 240 2.45 20.39 9.04
CA TYR A 240 2.11 21.13 10.24
C TYR A 240 3.39 21.67 10.89
N PRO A 241 4.11 22.62 10.26
CA PRO A 241 5.35 23.16 10.78
C PRO A 241 5.12 23.73 12.20
N ASP A 242 6.11 23.51 13.09
CA ASP A 242 6.11 23.97 14.47
C ASP A 242 5.02 23.41 15.40
N LYS A 243 4.25 22.40 14.97
CA LYS A 243 3.23 21.76 15.80
C LYS A 243 3.64 20.39 16.34
N TYR A 244 4.53 19.70 15.65
CA TYR A 244 4.94 18.34 15.99
C TYR A 244 6.46 18.18 15.94
N GLU A 245 6.96 17.18 16.63
CA GLU A 245 8.38 16.78 16.68
C GLU A 245 8.48 15.27 16.45
N ILE A 246 9.52 14.86 15.72
CA ILE A 246 9.86 13.45 15.54
C ILE A 246 10.86 13.08 16.60
N ILE A 247 10.57 12.05 17.37
CA ILE A 247 11.49 11.43 18.31
C ILE A 247 11.97 10.11 17.73
N THR A 248 13.25 10.01 17.47
CA THR A 248 13.88 8.78 17.00
C THR A 248 14.25 7.95 18.23
N PRO A 249 13.66 6.74 18.42
CA PRO A 249 14.00 5.89 19.56
C PRO A 249 15.42 5.31 19.43
N SER A 250 15.95 4.75 20.51
CA SER A 250 17.30 4.12 20.52
C SER A 250 17.37 2.91 19.57
N ILE A 251 16.28 2.19 19.41
CA ILE A 251 16.14 0.98 18.58
C ILE A 251 14.84 1.09 17.77
N SER A 252 14.90 0.66 16.53
CA SER A 252 13.73 0.51 15.68
C SER A 252 13.80 -0.77 14.85
N ILE A 253 12.98 -0.89 13.84
CA ILE A 253 12.94 -2.02 12.89
C ILE A 253 13.00 -1.50 11.45
N LEU A 254 13.71 -2.22 10.59
CA LEU A 254 13.69 -1.96 9.15
C LEU A 254 12.39 -2.48 8.57
N ALA A 255 11.43 -1.60 8.39
CA ALA A 255 10.17 -1.93 7.73
C ALA A 255 10.36 -1.99 6.21
N GLN A 256 10.04 -3.13 5.60
CA GLN A 256 10.25 -3.44 4.18
C GLN A 256 8.91 -3.71 3.49
N PRO A 257 8.19 -2.68 3.02
CA PRO A 257 7.01 -2.87 2.20
C PRO A 257 7.36 -3.59 0.91
N SER A 258 6.53 -4.53 0.52
CA SER A 258 6.77 -5.37 -0.65
C SER A 258 5.75 -5.11 -1.75
N VAL A 259 6.11 -5.44 -2.98
CA VAL A 259 5.27 -5.23 -4.16
C VAL A 259 5.19 -6.49 -5.01
N SER A 260 4.03 -6.75 -5.61
CA SER A 260 3.85 -7.86 -6.54
C SER A 260 2.78 -7.57 -7.60
N LEU A 261 2.88 -8.30 -8.72
CA LEU A 261 1.77 -8.46 -9.66
C LEU A 261 0.74 -9.41 -9.03
N VAL A 262 -0.53 -9.16 -9.27
CA VAL A 262 -1.59 -10.16 -9.09
C VAL A 262 -1.72 -10.91 -10.41
N ASP A 263 -1.01 -12.03 -10.56
CA ASP A 263 -0.75 -12.69 -11.85
C ASP A 263 -2.00 -13.07 -12.62
N ASP A 264 -3.00 -13.60 -11.93
CA ASP A 264 -4.27 -13.98 -12.56
C ASP A 264 -5.06 -12.76 -13.02
N ASN A 265 -5.12 -11.69 -12.22
CA ASN A 265 -5.81 -10.47 -12.59
C ASN A 265 -5.15 -9.80 -13.80
N VAL A 266 -3.82 -9.63 -13.81
CA VAL A 266 -3.14 -9.04 -14.98
C VAL A 266 -3.24 -9.89 -16.24
N LYS A 267 -3.43 -11.21 -16.10
CA LYS A 267 -3.69 -12.12 -17.23
C LYS A 267 -5.11 -11.90 -17.79
N VAL A 268 -6.11 -11.86 -16.92
CA VAL A 268 -7.51 -11.62 -17.30
C VAL A 268 -7.68 -10.22 -17.90
N ASN A 269 -7.09 -9.20 -17.28
CA ASN A 269 -7.18 -7.80 -17.69
C ASN A 269 -6.32 -7.47 -18.93
N GLY A 270 -5.40 -8.37 -19.33
CA GLY A 270 -4.43 -8.08 -20.38
C GLY A 270 -3.40 -7.00 -20.02
N THR A 271 -3.23 -6.71 -18.74
CA THR A 271 -2.43 -5.59 -18.20
C THR A 271 -1.01 -5.97 -17.79
N LYS A 272 -0.61 -7.24 -17.95
CA LYS A 272 0.68 -7.77 -17.46
C LYS A 272 1.88 -6.89 -17.82
N LYS A 273 1.94 -6.43 -19.08
CA LYS A 273 3.08 -5.61 -19.55
C LYS A 273 3.16 -4.28 -18.80
N ILE A 274 2.05 -3.55 -18.72
CA ILE A 274 2.03 -2.24 -18.07
C ILE A 274 2.19 -2.36 -16.55
N ALA A 275 1.56 -3.35 -15.91
CA ALA A 275 1.69 -3.61 -14.48
C ALA A 275 3.14 -3.98 -14.11
N THR A 276 3.83 -4.78 -14.95
CA THR A 276 5.26 -5.08 -14.78
C THR A 276 6.12 -3.82 -14.90
N GLU A 277 5.88 -2.98 -15.91
CA GLU A 277 6.62 -1.71 -16.07
C GLU A 277 6.32 -0.74 -14.93
N TYR A 278 5.09 -0.74 -14.39
CA TYR A 278 4.72 0.06 -13.23
C TYR A 278 5.56 -0.31 -12.01
N LEU A 279 5.67 -1.60 -11.68
CA LEU A 279 6.50 -2.02 -10.55
C LEU A 279 8.01 -1.85 -10.81
N LYS A 280 8.50 -2.08 -12.05
CA LYS A 280 9.90 -1.82 -12.40
C LYS A 280 10.28 -0.35 -12.27
N TYR A 281 9.38 0.56 -12.61
CA TYR A 281 9.65 1.99 -12.54
C TYR A 281 9.90 2.48 -11.10
N LEU A 282 9.40 1.77 -10.07
CA LEU A 282 9.72 2.04 -8.66
C LEU A 282 11.22 2.01 -8.35
N TYR A 283 11.99 1.25 -9.12
CA TYR A 283 13.44 1.12 -8.96
C TYR A 283 14.25 2.09 -9.83
N SER A 284 13.59 2.95 -10.63
CA SER A 284 14.27 3.99 -11.39
C SER A 284 14.80 5.09 -10.45
N ASP A 285 15.91 5.73 -10.84
CA ASP A 285 16.49 6.81 -10.04
C ASP A 285 15.47 7.91 -9.73
N LYS A 286 14.58 8.22 -10.68
CA LYS A 286 13.53 9.23 -10.48
C LYS A 286 12.54 8.81 -9.39
N ALA A 287 12.07 7.59 -9.41
CA ALA A 287 11.13 7.07 -8.41
C ALA A 287 11.81 6.90 -7.04
N GLN A 288 13.08 6.51 -7.02
CA GLN A 288 13.86 6.39 -5.78
C GLN A 288 14.10 7.76 -5.12
N LYS A 289 14.39 8.81 -5.90
CA LYS A 289 14.47 10.18 -5.40
C LYS A 289 13.12 10.66 -4.87
N LEU A 290 12.03 10.41 -5.61
CA LEU A 290 10.68 10.72 -5.15
C LEU A 290 10.34 10.00 -3.83
N ALA A 291 10.72 8.72 -3.69
CA ALA A 291 10.55 7.99 -2.43
C ALA A 291 11.26 8.71 -1.28
N ALA A 292 12.51 9.14 -1.47
CA ALA A 292 13.24 9.91 -0.45
C ALA A 292 12.58 11.26 -0.14
N GLU A 293 12.09 11.97 -1.14
CA GLU A 293 11.37 13.24 -0.97
C GLU A 293 10.08 13.08 -0.17
N GLU A 294 9.40 11.93 -0.32
CA GLU A 294 8.19 11.58 0.43
C GLU A 294 8.47 10.87 1.77
N GLY A 295 9.73 10.77 2.18
CA GLY A 295 10.11 10.26 3.50
C GLY A 295 10.34 8.75 3.56
N TYR A 296 10.30 8.04 2.44
CA TYR A 296 10.73 6.64 2.35
C TYR A 296 12.24 6.56 2.14
N ARG A 297 12.86 5.55 2.71
CA ARG A 297 14.28 5.25 2.51
C ARG A 297 14.45 4.49 1.19
N PRO A 298 15.08 5.05 0.14
CA PRO A 298 15.30 4.37 -1.12
C PRO A 298 16.06 3.06 -0.94
N SER A 299 15.74 2.04 -1.73
CA SER A 299 16.53 0.82 -1.81
C SER A 299 17.86 1.03 -2.57
N ASN A 300 17.95 2.07 -3.37
CA ASN A 300 19.19 2.51 -3.99
C ASN A 300 20.07 3.25 -2.98
N GLU A 301 21.13 2.58 -2.50
CA GLU A 301 22.03 3.13 -1.48
C GLU A 301 22.70 4.45 -1.88
N THR A 302 23.03 4.61 -3.18
CA THR A 302 23.64 5.84 -3.68
C THR A 302 22.70 7.02 -3.55
N ILE A 303 21.41 6.80 -3.83
CA ILE A 303 20.39 7.83 -3.66
C ILE A 303 20.13 8.05 -2.16
N LEU A 304 20.00 6.97 -1.36
CA LEU A 304 19.80 7.09 0.08
C LEU A 304 20.87 7.95 0.76
N LYS A 305 22.14 7.79 0.40
CA LYS A 305 23.25 8.60 0.92
C LYS A 305 23.12 10.09 0.60
N GLN A 306 22.48 10.46 -0.52
CA GLN A 306 22.22 11.88 -0.86
C GLN A 306 21.22 12.53 0.10
N TYR A 307 20.41 11.74 0.81
CA TYR A 307 19.40 12.19 1.78
C TYR A 307 19.77 11.90 3.24
N GLN A 308 21.06 11.68 3.56
CA GLN A 308 21.52 11.39 4.93
C GLN A 308 21.16 12.47 5.95
N GLY A 309 20.97 13.72 5.53
CA GLY A 309 20.49 14.80 6.41
C GLY A 309 19.00 14.67 6.77
N LYS A 310 18.25 13.83 6.06
CA LYS A 310 16.82 13.56 6.31
C LYS A 310 16.61 12.29 7.13
N PHE A 311 17.47 11.29 6.94
CA PHE A 311 17.34 9.98 7.56
C PHE A 311 18.51 9.71 8.51
N ASN A 312 18.21 9.27 9.74
CA ASN A 312 19.26 8.75 10.62
C ASN A 312 19.70 7.35 10.13
N LEU A 313 20.87 7.27 9.52
CA LEU A 313 21.41 6.02 8.97
C LEU A 313 22.19 5.20 10.01
N ASN A 314 22.49 5.76 11.18
CA ASN A 314 23.30 5.13 12.24
C ASN A 314 22.44 4.49 13.35
N MET A 315 21.20 4.10 13.00
CA MET A 315 20.27 3.48 13.93
C MET A 315 20.54 1.99 14.09
N LYS A 316 20.34 1.47 15.30
CA LYS A 316 20.18 0.03 15.51
C LYS A 316 18.79 -0.37 15.03
N LEU A 317 18.74 -1.14 13.94
CA LEU A 317 17.51 -1.62 13.33
C LEU A 317 17.46 -3.14 13.43
N TYR A 318 16.41 -3.66 14.05
CA TYR A 318 16.03 -5.05 13.89
C TYR A 318 15.52 -5.29 12.45
N LYS A 319 15.56 -6.52 12.01
CA LYS A 319 15.00 -6.97 10.72
C LYS A 319 13.98 -8.05 10.98
N ILE A 320 13.10 -8.29 10.03
CA ILE A 320 12.12 -9.39 10.17
C ILE A 320 12.80 -10.77 10.31
N SER A 321 14.01 -10.92 9.74
CA SER A 321 14.82 -12.12 9.93
C SER A 321 15.20 -12.40 11.38
N ASP A 322 15.34 -11.36 12.21
CA ASP A 322 15.66 -11.50 13.63
C ASP A 322 14.49 -12.09 14.44
N PHE A 323 13.30 -12.06 13.84
CA PHE A 323 12.06 -12.67 14.36
C PHE A 323 11.71 -13.99 13.63
N GLY A 324 12.63 -14.55 12.82
CA GLY A 324 12.44 -15.80 12.07
C GLY A 324 11.74 -15.64 10.71
N GLY A 325 11.61 -14.41 10.19
CA GLY A 325 10.84 -14.10 8.99
C GLY A 325 9.34 -13.94 9.26
N TRP A 326 8.59 -13.49 8.25
CA TRP A 326 7.17 -13.16 8.43
C TRP A 326 6.30 -14.35 8.82
N ASP A 327 6.53 -15.55 8.28
CA ASP A 327 5.72 -16.73 8.61
C ASP A 327 5.80 -17.09 10.08
N GLN A 328 7.01 -17.09 10.66
CA GLN A 328 7.19 -17.37 12.08
C GLN A 328 6.72 -16.22 12.96
N ALA A 329 7.05 -14.98 12.59
CA ALA A 329 6.66 -13.80 13.35
C ALA A 329 5.14 -13.62 13.40
N TYR A 330 4.45 -13.81 12.26
CA TYR A 330 3.00 -13.66 12.22
C TYR A 330 2.32 -14.72 13.09
N LYS A 331 2.70 -15.99 12.95
CA LYS A 331 2.19 -17.09 13.76
C LYS A 331 2.42 -16.88 15.26
N LYS A 332 3.61 -16.43 15.63
CA LYS A 332 3.99 -16.26 17.04
C LYS A 332 3.32 -15.05 17.70
N TYR A 333 3.12 -13.96 16.94
CA TYR A 333 2.74 -12.68 17.52
C TYR A 333 1.35 -12.20 17.13
N PHE A 334 0.82 -12.55 15.93
CA PHE A 334 -0.36 -11.88 15.36
C PHE A 334 -1.51 -12.81 14.96
N GLU A 335 -1.31 -14.14 14.83
CA GLU A 335 -2.42 -15.09 14.65
C GLU A 335 -3.41 -15.01 15.81
N ASP A 336 -4.62 -15.51 15.61
CA ASP A 336 -5.64 -15.56 16.65
C ASP A 336 -5.15 -16.37 17.85
N GLY A 337 -5.25 -15.77 19.05
CA GLY A 337 -4.74 -16.34 20.29
C GLY A 337 -3.21 -16.25 20.48
N ALA A 338 -2.50 -15.60 19.56
CA ALA A 338 -1.06 -15.37 19.66
C ALA A 338 -0.69 -14.33 20.73
N LEU A 339 0.58 -13.91 20.80
CA LEU A 339 1.08 -13.04 21.87
C LEU A 339 0.33 -11.70 21.95
N PHE A 340 0.03 -11.07 20.82
CA PHE A 340 -0.71 -9.81 20.80
C PHE A 340 -2.07 -9.94 21.48
N ASP A 341 -2.84 -10.95 21.18
CA ASP A 341 -4.15 -11.18 21.80
C ASP A 341 -4.04 -11.38 23.31
N LYS A 342 -3.05 -12.15 23.76
CA LYS A 342 -2.79 -12.36 25.20
C LYS A 342 -2.43 -11.08 25.94
N ILE A 343 -1.64 -10.20 25.29
CA ILE A 343 -1.27 -8.91 25.85
C ILE A 343 -2.49 -7.99 25.94
N TYR A 344 -3.33 -7.98 24.88
CA TYR A 344 -4.49 -7.10 24.78
C TYR A 344 -5.67 -7.54 25.66
N THR A 345 -5.90 -8.85 25.81
CA THR A 345 -6.96 -9.37 26.67
C THR A 345 -6.66 -9.27 28.17
N ASN A 346 -5.41 -9.07 28.56
CA ASN A 346 -5.00 -8.88 29.94
C ASN A 346 -5.00 -7.41 30.40
N GLN A 347 -5.72 -6.53 29.70
CA GLN A 347 -5.86 -5.10 30.04
C GLN A 347 -6.95 -4.80 31.06
#